data_55a7d3b53a51d2ad1a12104cb39e03e4
#
_entry.id   55a7d3b53a51d2ad1a12104cb39e03e4
#
_cell.length_a   1.000
_cell.length_b   1.000
_cell.length_c   1.000
_cell.angle_alpha   90.00
_cell.angle_beta   90.00
_cell.angle_gamma   90.00
#
_symmetry.space_group_name_H-M   'P 1'
#
loop_
_entity.id
_entity.type
_entity.pdbx_description
1 polymer ?
#
loop_
_entity_poly.entity_id
_entity_poly.type
_entity_poly.pdbx_seq_one_letter_code
_entity_poly.pdbx_strand_id
1 'polypeptide(L)'
;MGVPYGYYLAPNGHVAVDQEKANIVRMIYQQYLSGMSLGGIADFLFESNIPSPKGRERWTQPVLSNLLSNQKYIGSIVSFDDFFLVQG
;
A
#
# COMPACT_ATOMS: atom_id res chain seq x y z
N MET A 1 -9.30 -15.82 -3.95
CA MET A 1 -8.92 -14.82 -2.97
C MET A 1 -7.49 -14.42 -3.21
N GLY A 2 -7.25 -13.14 -3.39
CA GLY A 2 -5.90 -12.64 -3.60
C GLY A 2 -5.19 -12.32 -2.30
N VAL A 3 -3.88 -12.22 -2.37
CA VAL A 3 -3.09 -11.69 -1.26
C VAL A 3 -3.14 -10.17 -1.28
N PRO A 4 -2.87 -9.49 -0.14
CA PRO A 4 -2.83 -8.03 -0.13
C PRO A 4 -1.78 -7.47 -1.09
N TYR A 5 -2.01 -6.27 -1.59
CA TYR A 5 -1.04 -5.57 -2.41
C TYR A 5 0.27 -5.43 -1.63
N GLY A 6 1.39 -5.71 -2.27
CA GLY A 6 2.70 -5.73 -1.60
C GLY A 6 3.18 -7.14 -1.32
N TYR A 7 2.31 -8.15 -1.49
CA TYR A 7 2.64 -9.55 -1.32
C TYR A 7 2.33 -10.32 -2.58
N TYR A 8 2.88 -11.52 -2.70
CA TYR A 8 2.52 -12.44 -3.77
C TYR A 8 2.51 -13.87 -3.23
N LEU A 9 1.78 -14.74 -3.93
CA LEU A 9 1.71 -16.15 -3.58
C LEU A 9 2.85 -16.86 -4.30
N ALA A 10 3.82 -17.39 -3.53
CA ALA A 10 4.96 -18.08 -4.08
C ALA A 10 4.54 -19.49 -4.56
N PRO A 11 5.34 -20.13 -5.47
CA PRO A 11 5.00 -21.47 -5.98
C PRO A 11 4.85 -22.55 -4.92
N ASN A 12 5.50 -22.39 -3.77
CA ASN A 12 5.40 -23.34 -2.66
C ASN A 12 4.13 -23.14 -1.80
N GLY A 13 3.24 -22.23 -2.20
CA GLY A 13 2.01 -21.94 -1.45
C GLY A 13 2.16 -20.94 -0.33
N HIS A 14 3.36 -20.46 -0.07
CA HIS A 14 3.60 -19.45 0.97
C HIS A 14 3.42 -18.04 0.41
N VAL A 15 2.97 -17.12 1.28
CA VAL A 15 2.87 -15.70 0.92
C VAL A 15 4.23 -15.06 1.15
N ALA A 16 4.70 -14.33 0.15
CA ALA A 16 6.01 -13.66 0.19
C ALA A 16 5.83 -12.16 -0.09
N VAL A 17 6.83 -11.37 0.27
CA VAL A 17 6.82 -9.92 0.05
C VAL A 17 7.30 -9.63 -1.38
N ASP A 18 6.50 -8.86 -2.12
CA ASP A 18 6.91 -8.31 -3.41
C ASP A 18 7.62 -6.98 -3.12
N GLN A 19 8.94 -6.96 -3.23
CA GLN A 19 9.74 -5.81 -2.80
C GLN A 19 9.38 -4.52 -3.52
N GLU A 20 9.11 -4.58 -4.82
CA GLU A 20 8.74 -3.41 -5.58
C GLU A 20 7.41 -2.82 -5.08
N LYS A 21 6.40 -3.68 -4.93
CA LYS A 21 5.09 -3.24 -4.43
C LYS A 21 5.15 -2.87 -2.95
N ALA A 22 5.98 -3.56 -2.17
CA ALA A 22 6.17 -3.21 -0.76
C ALA A 22 6.75 -1.80 -0.61
N ASN A 23 7.68 -1.42 -1.48
CA ASN A 23 8.22 -0.06 -1.48
C ASN A 23 7.13 0.98 -1.81
N ILE A 24 6.20 0.63 -2.71
CA ILE A 24 5.06 1.51 -3.00
C ILE A 24 4.17 1.66 -1.77
N VAL A 25 3.89 0.57 -1.06
CA VAL A 25 3.10 0.63 0.19
C VAL A 25 3.78 1.55 1.21
N ARG A 26 5.09 1.39 1.42
CA ARG A 26 5.84 2.23 2.35
C ARG A 26 5.79 3.70 1.94
N MET A 27 5.91 3.99 0.67
CA MET A 27 5.81 5.35 0.14
C MET A 27 4.44 5.95 0.42
N ILE A 28 3.36 5.18 0.21
CA ILE A 28 2.00 5.65 0.49
C ILE A 28 1.86 5.99 1.97
N TYR A 29 2.36 5.13 2.87
CA TYR A 29 2.32 5.41 4.31
C TYR A 29 3.09 6.68 4.64
N GLN A 30 4.29 6.87 4.09
CA GLN A 30 5.10 8.04 4.36
C GLN A 30 4.44 9.33 3.86
N GLN A 31 3.84 9.29 2.67
CA GLN A 31 3.13 10.46 2.14
C GLN A 31 1.94 10.84 3.01
N TYR A 32 1.20 9.84 3.47
CA TYR A 32 0.06 10.09 4.35
C TYR A 32 0.51 10.69 5.69
N LEU A 33 1.59 10.15 6.26
CA LEU A 33 2.14 10.67 7.52
C LEU A 33 2.71 12.07 7.37
N SER A 34 3.15 12.45 6.18
CA SER A 34 3.65 13.80 5.92
C SER A 34 2.53 14.82 5.71
N GLY A 35 1.26 14.38 5.75
CA GLY A 35 0.12 15.26 5.64
C GLY A 35 -0.56 15.29 4.28
N MET A 36 -0.15 14.43 3.35
CA MET A 36 -0.77 14.38 2.03
C MET A 36 -2.16 13.74 2.12
N SER A 37 -3.14 14.34 1.41
CA SER A 37 -4.49 13.78 1.36
C SER A 37 -4.54 12.52 0.52
N LEU A 38 -5.59 11.72 0.71
CA LEU A 38 -5.79 10.53 -0.12
C LEU A 38 -5.88 10.88 -1.60
N GLY A 39 -6.59 11.97 -1.93
CA GLY A 39 -6.66 12.44 -3.32
C GLY A 39 -5.30 12.82 -3.88
N GLY A 40 -4.48 13.50 -3.07
CA GLY A 40 -3.13 13.88 -3.48
C GLY A 40 -2.23 12.66 -3.71
N ILE A 41 -2.34 11.64 -2.84
CA ILE A 41 -1.59 10.41 -3.01
C ILE A 41 -2.03 9.69 -4.29
N ALA A 42 -3.34 9.62 -4.54
CA ALA A 42 -3.86 9.00 -5.76
C ALA A 42 -3.34 9.71 -7.01
N ASP A 43 -3.32 11.04 -7.00
CA ASP A 43 -2.80 11.82 -8.13
C ASP A 43 -1.30 11.57 -8.34
N PHE A 44 -0.54 11.51 -7.26
CA PHE A 44 0.89 11.21 -7.34
C PHE A 44 1.14 9.84 -7.98
N LEU A 45 0.38 8.84 -7.54
CA LEU A 45 0.52 7.49 -8.09
C LEU A 45 0.16 7.43 -9.57
N PHE A 46 -0.89 8.16 -9.97
CA PHE A 46 -1.27 8.24 -11.38
C PHE A 46 -0.16 8.91 -12.21
N GLU A 47 0.37 10.04 -11.74
CA GLU A 47 1.41 10.77 -12.44
C GLU A 47 2.72 9.99 -12.51
N SER A 48 2.95 9.10 -11.56
CA SER A 48 4.13 8.23 -11.53
C SER A 48 3.94 6.95 -12.33
N ASN A 49 2.80 6.78 -12.99
CA ASN A 49 2.47 5.59 -13.78
C ASN A 49 2.48 4.31 -12.95
N ILE A 50 2.05 4.41 -11.69
CA ILE A 50 1.94 3.25 -10.79
C ILE A 50 0.50 2.76 -10.84
N PRO A 51 0.23 1.57 -11.42
CA PRO A 51 -1.14 1.08 -11.52
C PRO A 51 -1.68 0.65 -10.15
N SER A 52 -3.01 0.69 -10.03
CA SER A 52 -3.67 0.27 -8.81
C SER A 52 -3.53 -1.25 -8.59
N PRO A 53 -3.87 -1.76 -7.40
CA PRO A 53 -3.79 -3.21 -7.14
C PRO A 53 -4.56 -4.06 -8.14
N LYS A 54 -5.62 -3.51 -8.74
CA LYS A 54 -6.41 -4.21 -9.77
C LYS A 54 -5.95 -3.88 -11.19
N GLY A 55 -4.81 -3.22 -11.35
CA GLY A 55 -4.25 -2.90 -12.66
C GLY A 55 -4.87 -1.71 -13.36
N ARG A 56 -5.67 -0.92 -12.69
CA ARG A 56 -6.28 0.29 -13.26
C ARG A 56 -5.30 1.45 -13.22
N GLU A 57 -5.49 2.41 -14.11
CA GLU A 57 -4.60 3.56 -14.19
C GLU A 57 -4.64 4.42 -12.92
N ARG A 58 -5.80 4.53 -12.30
CA ARG A 58 -5.97 5.38 -11.12
C ARG A 58 -6.28 4.57 -9.87
N TRP A 59 -5.65 4.98 -8.79
CA TRP A 59 -6.02 4.54 -7.45
C TRP A 59 -7.24 5.32 -7.00
N THR A 60 -8.13 4.67 -6.27
CA THR A 60 -9.30 5.33 -5.68
C THR A 60 -9.06 5.56 -4.19
N GLN A 61 -9.77 6.53 -3.61
CA GLN A 61 -9.65 6.79 -2.18
C GLN A 61 -10.03 5.58 -1.31
N PRO A 62 -11.10 4.82 -1.62
CA PRO A 62 -11.40 3.61 -0.85
C PRO A 62 -10.27 2.57 -0.89
N VAL A 63 -9.62 2.39 -2.03
CA VAL A 63 -8.49 1.46 -2.15
C VAL A 63 -7.34 1.91 -1.26
N LEU A 64 -7.01 3.21 -1.28
CA LEU A 64 -5.95 3.75 -0.43
C LEU A 64 -6.31 3.64 1.05
N SER A 65 -7.55 3.95 1.41
CA SER A 65 -8.02 3.82 2.80
C SER A 65 -7.90 2.39 3.30
N ASN A 66 -8.31 1.42 2.47
CA ASN A 66 -8.20 0.01 2.83
C ASN A 66 -6.74 -0.42 2.99
N LEU A 67 -5.86 0.06 2.10
CA LEU A 67 -4.44 -0.24 2.19
C LEU A 67 -3.83 0.30 3.49
N LEU A 68 -4.16 1.55 3.83
CA LEU A 68 -3.62 2.20 5.02
C LEU A 68 -4.12 1.58 6.33
N SER A 69 -5.23 0.85 6.30
CA SER A 69 -5.79 0.22 7.49
C SER A 69 -5.59 -1.29 7.55
N ASN A 70 -4.85 -1.86 6.59
CA ASN A 70 -4.67 -3.31 6.53
C ASN A 70 -3.58 -3.76 7.51
N GLN A 71 -4.00 -4.45 8.58
CA GLN A 71 -3.09 -4.91 9.63
C GLN A 71 -2.06 -5.93 9.15
N LYS A 72 -2.27 -6.56 8.00
CA LYS A 72 -1.32 -7.53 7.46
C LYS A 72 0.01 -6.92 7.07
N TYR A 73 0.09 -5.60 6.95
CA TYR A 73 1.36 -4.91 6.64
C TYR A 73 2.24 -4.72 7.88
N ILE A 74 1.69 -4.86 9.09
CA ILE A 74 2.43 -4.60 10.31
C ILE A 74 3.59 -5.58 10.45
N GLY A 75 4.79 -5.04 10.63
CA GLY A 75 6.00 -5.84 10.86
C GLY A 75 6.64 -6.42 9.60
N SER A 76 5.87 -6.57 8.51
CA SER A 76 6.41 -7.12 7.26
C SER A 76 6.83 -6.04 6.28
N ILE A 77 5.97 -5.04 6.09
CA ILE A 77 6.20 -3.96 5.12
C ILE A 77 6.32 -2.62 5.82
N VAL A 78 5.44 -2.33 6.78
CA VAL A 78 5.49 -1.11 7.58
C VAL A 78 5.75 -1.45 9.02
N SER A 79 6.40 -0.53 9.76
CA SER A 79 6.63 -0.71 11.17
C SER A 79 5.32 -0.59 11.94
N PHE A 80 5.30 -1.19 13.12
CA PHE A 80 4.18 -1.10 14.04
C PHE A 80 3.85 0.38 14.34
N ASP A 81 4.88 1.19 14.60
CA ASP A 81 4.70 2.60 14.92
C ASP A 81 4.07 3.37 13.77
N ASP A 82 4.56 3.17 12.54
CA ASP A 82 4.04 3.86 11.37
C ASP A 82 2.58 3.49 11.12
N PHE A 83 2.23 2.21 11.29
CA PHE A 83 0.86 1.78 11.12
C PHE A 83 -0.07 2.49 12.11
N PHE A 84 0.29 2.53 13.39
CA PHE A 84 -0.55 3.16 14.41
C PHE A 84 -0.61 4.68 14.27
N LEU A 85 0.45 5.32 13.81
CA LEU A 85 0.41 6.75 13.52
C LEU A 85 -0.59 7.08 12.42
N VAL A 86 -0.68 6.23 11.41
CA VAL A 86 -1.65 6.42 10.31
C VAL A 86 -3.08 6.27 10.82
N GLN A 87 -3.34 5.32 11.74
CA GLN A 87 -4.68 5.11 12.26
C GLN A 87 -5.14 6.23 13.19
N GLY A 88 -4.22 6.87 13.82
CA GLY A 88 -4.45 7.77 14.89
C GLY A 88 -4.84 9.10 14.71
#